data_0b7d427089f271d94b2327483935f288
#
_entry.id   0b7d427089f271d94b2327483935f288
#
_cell.length_a   1.000
_cell.length_b   1.000
_cell.length_c   1.000
_cell.angle_alpha   90.00
_cell.angle_beta   90.00
_cell.angle_gamma   90.00
#
_symmetry.space_group_name_H-M   'P 1'
#
loop_
_entity.id
_entity.type
_entity.pdbx_description
1 polymer ?
#
loop_
_entity_poly.entity_id
_entity_poly.type
_entity_poly.pdbx_seq_one_letter_code
_entity_poly.pdbx_strand_id
1 'polypeptide(L)' 'MSASNSSQNELIFLVEEAPEGGYVARALGASIFTEADSLESLHKNVRDAVACHYEEKERPGLIRLHFVSEEVLKA' A
#
# COMPACT_ATOMS: atom_id res chain seq x y z
N MET A 1 -9.67 -23.49 -11.34
CA MET A 1 -9.97 -22.69 -11.49
C MET A 1 -10.02 -21.78 -10.56
N SER A 2 -10.29 -21.90 -9.75
CA SER A 2 -10.48 -20.94 -8.83
C SER A 2 -9.30 -20.39 -8.19
N ALA A 3 -8.18 -20.86 -8.49
CA ALA A 3 -6.99 -20.35 -7.87
C ALA A 3 -6.81 -18.87 -8.12
N SER A 4 -7.31 -18.39 -9.21
CA SER A 4 -7.12 -17.01 -9.54
C SER A 4 -7.90 -16.11 -8.63
N ASN A 5 -8.85 -16.63 -7.90
CA ASN A 5 -9.64 -15.77 -7.09
C ASN A 5 -8.92 -15.24 -5.89
N SER A 6 -7.95 -15.95 -5.40
CA SER A 6 -7.30 -15.48 -4.21
C SER A 6 -6.52 -14.20 -4.45
N SER A 7 -6.03 -13.99 -5.65
CA SER A 7 -5.28 -12.79 -5.88
C SER A 7 -6.17 -11.57 -5.93
N GLN A 8 -7.46 -11.74 -6.13
CA GLN A 8 -8.35 -10.61 -6.17
C GLN A 8 -8.69 -10.11 -4.80
N ASN A 9 -8.38 -10.86 -3.77
CA ASN A 9 -8.64 -10.42 -2.43
C ASN A 9 -7.47 -9.69 -1.82
N GLU A 10 -6.49 -9.42 -2.61
CA GLU A 10 -5.28 -8.81 -2.08
C GLU A 10 -4.95 -7.56 -2.89
N LEU A 11 -4.67 -6.48 -2.20
CA LEU A 11 -4.23 -5.26 -2.84
C LEU A 11 -2.83 -4.96 -2.33
N ILE A 12 -1.90 -4.73 -3.24
CA ILE A 12 -0.51 -4.52 -2.88
C ILE A 12 -0.19 -3.04 -2.98
N PHE A 13 0.45 -2.51 -1.94
CA PHE A 13 0.97 -1.15 -1.96
C PHE A 13 2.48 -1.21 -1.96
N LEU A 14 3.07 -0.38 -2.79
CA LEU A 14 4.51 -0.20 -2.79
C LEU A 14 4.80 0.95 -1.85
N VAL A 15 5.62 0.71 -0.84
CA VAL A 15 5.90 1.70 0.19
C VAL A 15 7.36 2.10 0.12
N GLU A 16 7.61 3.40 0.11
CA GLU A 16 8.96 3.93 0.07
C GLU A 16 9.10 4.98 1.15
N GLU A 17 10.31 5.17 1.64
CA GLU A 17 10.58 6.23 2.57
C GLU A 17 10.69 7.54 1.82
N ALA A 18 10.08 8.58 2.34
CA ALA A 18 10.17 9.88 1.74
C ALA A 18 11.49 10.55 2.12
N PRO A 19 12.06 11.36 1.23
CA PRO A 19 13.35 12.00 1.53
C PRO A 19 13.34 12.85 2.78
N GLU A 20 12.18 13.42 3.10
CA GLU A 20 12.07 14.29 4.26
C GLU A 20 11.65 13.55 5.49
N GLY A 21 11.52 12.25 5.42
CA GLY A 21 11.03 11.46 6.51
C GLY A 21 9.62 10.99 6.23
N GLY A 22 9.21 9.93 6.90
CA GLY A 22 7.91 9.36 6.68
C GLY A 22 7.90 8.40 5.51
N TYR A 23 6.70 8.06 5.07
CA TYR A 23 6.50 7.02 4.07
C TYR A 23 5.48 7.45 3.05
N VAL A 24 5.64 6.98 1.82
CA VAL A 24 4.62 7.14 0.81
C VAL A 24 4.22 5.74 0.34
N ALA A 25 2.96 5.56 0.03
CA ALA A 25 2.45 4.27 -0.38
C ALA A 25 1.57 4.45 -1.61
N ARG A 26 1.76 3.57 -2.56
CA ARG A 26 1.03 3.66 -3.81
C ARG A 26 0.52 2.27 -4.17
N ALA A 27 -0.75 2.15 -4.46
CA ALA A 27 -1.33 0.86 -4.78
C ALA A 27 -0.90 0.44 -6.17
N LEU A 28 -0.69 -0.85 -6.36
CA LEU A 28 -0.42 -1.41 -7.67
C LEU A 28 -1.74 -1.89 -8.22
N GLY A 29 -2.12 -1.36 -9.35
CA GLY A 29 -3.37 -1.77 -9.97
C GLY A 29 -4.59 -0.95 -9.57
N ALA A 30 -4.39 0.10 -8.79
CA ALA A 30 -5.49 0.99 -8.42
C ALA A 30 -4.92 2.37 -8.22
N SER A 31 -5.72 3.38 -8.39
CA SER A 31 -5.27 4.76 -8.26
C SER A 31 -5.43 5.22 -6.82
N ILE A 32 -4.60 4.69 -5.95
CA ILE A 32 -4.63 5.03 -4.54
C ILE A 32 -3.22 5.40 -4.10
N PHE A 33 -3.10 6.55 -3.47
CA PHE A 33 -1.83 7.05 -2.99
C PHE A 33 -2.04 7.63 -1.61
N THR A 34 -1.14 7.38 -0.69
CA THR A 34 -1.22 7.98 0.62
C THR A 34 0.17 8.13 1.20
N GLU A 35 0.29 8.92 2.26
CA GLU A 35 1.56 9.13 2.93
C GLU A 35 1.32 9.22 4.41
N ALA A 36 2.36 9.03 5.18
CA ALA A 36 2.25 9.06 6.63
C ALA A 36 3.62 9.32 7.23
N ASP A 37 3.63 9.80 8.47
CA ASP A 37 4.86 10.11 9.16
C ASP A 37 5.45 8.91 9.88
N SER A 38 4.66 7.91 10.16
CA SER A 38 5.12 6.74 10.90
C SER A 38 4.48 5.49 10.32
N LEU A 39 5.00 4.34 10.71
CA LEU A 39 4.40 3.10 10.26
C LEU A 39 2.99 2.93 10.79
N GLU A 40 2.76 3.36 12.01
CA GLU A 40 1.46 3.27 12.61
C GLU A 40 0.44 4.09 11.86
N SER A 41 0.77 5.33 11.55
CA SER A 41 -0.16 6.15 10.80
C SER A 41 -0.26 5.69 9.36
N LEU A 42 0.80 5.08 8.83
CA LEU A 42 0.74 4.53 7.49
C LEU A 42 -0.31 3.43 7.40
N HIS A 43 -0.33 2.53 8.39
CA HIS A 43 -1.30 1.45 8.39
C HIS A 43 -2.72 2.02 8.42
N LYS A 44 -2.94 3.00 9.25
CA LYS A 44 -4.25 3.60 9.35
C LYS A 44 -4.64 4.30 8.06
N ASN A 45 -3.72 5.07 7.51
CA ASN A 45 -4.00 5.84 6.30
C ASN A 45 -4.24 4.95 5.10
N VAL A 46 -3.50 3.85 5.00
CA VAL A 46 -3.71 2.91 3.91
C VAL A 46 -5.10 2.27 4.04
N ARG A 47 -5.47 1.84 5.24
CA ARG A 47 -6.78 1.25 5.44
C ARG A 47 -7.89 2.24 5.12
N ASP A 48 -7.72 3.48 5.55
CA ASP A 48 -8.71 4.50 5.28
C ASP A 48 -8.84 4.77 3.78
N ALA A 49 -7.71 4.82 3.09
CA ALA A 49 -7.72 5.08 1.66
C ALA A 49 -8.41 3.94 0.89
N VAL A 50 -8.17 2.71 1.29
CA VAL A 50 -8.80 1.57 0.67
C VAL A 50 -10.30 1.60 0.93
N ALA A 51 -10.68 1.90 2.17
CA ALA A 51 -12.09 1.96 2.50
C ALA A 51 -12.81 3.05 1.73
N CYS A 52 -12.11 4.13 1.43
CA CYS A 52 -12.69 5.23 0.69
C CYS A 52 -12.79 4.92 -0.80
N HIS A 53 -11.85 4.16 -1.31
CA HIS A 53 -11.79 3.87 -2.74
C HIS A 53 -12.75 2.79 -3.16
N TYR A 54 -12.97 1.79 -2.32
CA TYR A 54 -13.82 0.65 -2.64
C TYR A 54 -15.07 0.63 -1.82
N GLU A 55 -16.15 0.17 -2.40
CA GLU A 55 -17.33 -0.09 -1.62
C GLU A 55 -17.11 -1.31 -0.77
N GLU A 56 -17.85 -1.39 0.29
CA GLU A 56 -17.63 -2.43 1.28
C GLU A 56 -17.57 -3.82 0.68
N LYS A 57 -18.44 -4.11 -0.26
CA LYS A 57 -18.48 -5.41 -0.87
C LYS A 57 -17.30 -5.69 -1.75
N GLU A 58 -16.63 -4.66 -2.20
CA GLU A 58 -15.55 -4.82 -3.16
C GLU A 58 -14.20 -4.60 -2.60
N ARG A 59 -14.10 -4.36 -1.30
CA ARG A 59 -12.82 -4.16 -0.68
C ARG A 59 -12.01 -5.43 -0.69
N PRO A 60 -10.70 -5.33 -0.93
CA PRO A 60 -9.86 -6.52 -0.82
C PRO A 60 -9.83 -7.01 0.62
N GLY A 61 -9.72 -8.30 0.78
CA GLY A 61 -9.65 -8.88 2.11
C GLY A 61 -8.30 -8.70 2.76
N LEU A 62 -7.26 -8.50 1.96
CA LEU A 62 -5.91 -8.32 2.46
C LEU A 62 -5.27 -7.14 1.79
N ILE A 63 -4.48 -6.39 2.56
CA ILE A 63 -3.66 -5.34 2.02
C ILE A 63 -2.23 -5.72 2.34
N ARG A 64 -1.40 -5.77 1.30
CA ARG A 64 -0.01 -6.15 1.48
C ARG A 64 0.84 -4.92 1.25
N LEU A 65 1.70 -4.60 2.20
CA LEU A 65 2.62 -3.48 2.06
C LEU A 65 3.97 -4.05 1.69
N HIS A 66 4.44 -3.65 0.53
CA HIS A 66 5.73 -4.10 0.03
C HIS A 66 6.70 -2.94 0.18
N PHE A 67 7.63 -3.06 1.12
CA PHE A 67 8.58 -1.98 1.41
C PHE A 67 9.77 -2.08 0.50
N VAL A 68 10.11 -0.95 -0.10
CA VAL A 68 11.25 -0.87 -1.00
C VAL A 68 12.25 0.09 -0.39
N SER A 69 13.50 -0.29 -0.36
CA SER A 69 14.53 0.63 0.10
C SER A 69 15.67 0.61 -0.89
N GLU A 70 16.37 1.72 -0.94
CA GLU A 70 17.50 1.86 -1.80
C GLU A 70 18.66 2.34 -0.99
N GLU A 71 19.85 1.95 -1.38
CA GLU A 71 21.05 2.38 -0.72
C GLU A 71 21.98 2.83 -1.81
N VAL A 72 22.52 4.02 -1.66
CA VAL A 72 23.42 4.56 -2.66
C VAL A 72 24.81 4.66 -2.04
N LEU A 73 25.76 3.99 -2.65
CA LEU A 73 27.11 4.00 -2.17
C LEU A 73 27.98 4.82 -3.11
N LYS A 74 28.93 5.52 -2.52
CA LYS A 74 29.84 6.26 -3.33
C LYS A 74 30.87 5.32 -3.90
N ALA A 75 31.10 5.37 -5.18
CA ALA A 75 32.01 4.44 -5.86
C ALA A 75 33.49 4.69 -5.55
#